data_cee774f7890f748371f9b6088fdb7c69
#
_entry.id   cee774f7890f748371f9b6088fdb7c69
#
_cell.length_a   1.000
_cell.length_b   1.000
_cell.length_c   1.000
_cell.angle_alpha   90.00
_cell.angle_beta   90.00
_cell.angle_gamma   90.00
#
_symmetry.space_group_name_H-M   'P 1'
#
loop_
_entity.id
_entity.type
_entity.pdbx_description
1 polymer ?
#
loop_
_entity_poly.entity_id
_entity_poly.type
_entity_poly.pdbx_seq_one_letter_code
_entity_poly.pdbx_strand_id
1 'polypeptide(L)'
;MRHLTLAAIALVLTAAAAAQTDDAAPLLSGNLRLQWDQRQASSTGPLAAADKLLPGTAAAPGDGATLTTELHSRGMGWAASATLQQQTQQGVPVRSRARFNELVATHDAGAWQFSAGKKIVAWDVGYAFRPNDVVQQEVRRTLITTLDEGRPVLMAEHFDADSAWSWVWVNPTKERAQTGAQEPALAARVYQRQGGVDWHGFARLGAHTGSSAGGAFAWVASDAVELHASARWLERADSLAISPLATGLVHTDPWAATSLAHPVQALIGGTWTNENQLSVLAEAWWDGTALSDRQWTAWGTRNAVLTRLPGLGAPVAAAAGNLAWQADAFNASSNLRRSNLYLRLTQDLDAWQPALDLLYQPADGGRLLSAALLWKGDRMQAQGGVRTTGGPRNAVLMQLPTRRQAYLAGTWTF
;
A
#
# COMPACT_ATOMS: atom_id res chain seq x y z
N MET A 1 -13.39 -8.43 26.98
CA MET A 1 -13.05 -8.32 25.54
C MET A 1 -12.71 -9.68 24.86
N ARG A 2 -12.06 -10.63 25.54
CA ARG A 2 -11.76 -11.97 24.97
C ARG A 2 -13.02 -12.78 24.55
N HIS A 3 -14.15 -12.62 25.24
CA HIS A 3 -15.39 -13.34 24.96
C HIS A 3 -16.18 -12.80 23.75
N LEU A 4 -16.04 -11.52 23.40
CA LEU A 4 -16.68 -10.90 22.23
C LEU A 4 -16.04 -11.36 20.91
N THR A 5 -14.73 -11.61 20.90
CA THR A 5 -14.01 -12.04 19.69
C THR A 5 -14.31 -13.49 19.33
N LEU A 6 -14.43 -14.37 20.34
CA LEU A 6 -14.84 -15.77 20.14
C LEU A 6 -16.31 -15.89 19.71
N ALA A 7 -17.19 -15.05 20.24
CA ALA A 7 -18.60 -15.00 19.85
C ALA A 7 -18.80 -14.52 18.40
N ALA A 8 -18.01 -13.53 17.94
CA ALA A 8 -18.05 -13.05 16.57
C ALA A 8 -17.55 -14.12 15.58
N ILE A 9 -16.48 -14.86 15.92
CA ILE A 9 -15.98 -15.98 15.10
C ILE A 9 -17.00 -17.12 15.07
N ALA A 10 -17.63 -17.47 16.19
CA ALA A 10 -18.67 -18.48 16.23
C ALA A 10 -19.92 -18.08 15.43
N LEU A 11 -20.33 -16.81 15.44
CA LEU A 11 -21.45 -16.29 14.67
C LEU A 11 -21.19 -16.34 13.16
N VAL A 12 -19.95 -16.05 12.72
CA VAL A 12 -19.53 -16.14 11.32
C VAL A 12 -19.52 -17.61 10.85
N LEU A 13 -19.03 -18.52 11.68
CA LEU A 13 -19.00 -19.95 11.36
C LEU A 13 -20.40 -20.56 11.26
N THR A 14 -21.34 -20.14 12.09
CA THR A 14 -22.74 -20.61 12.04
C THR A 14 -23.52 -20.00 10.87
N ALA A 15 -23.28 -18.74 10.50
CA ALA A 15 -23.89 -18.12 9.33
C ALA A 15 -23.38 -18.74 8.02
N ALA A 16 -22.09 -19.11 7.93
CA ALA A 16 -21.52 -19.80 6.78
C ALA A 16 -22.07 -21.20 6.59
N ALA A 17 -22.37 -21.92 7.68
CA ALA A 17 -22.98 -23.24 7.61
C ALA A 17 -24.45 -23.22 7.16
N ALA A 18 -25.18 -22.13 7.40
CA ALA A 18 -26.59 -21.99 7.01
C ALA A 18 -26.76 -21.54 5.53
N ALA A 19 -25.72 -21.04 4.87
CA ALA A 19 -25.78 -20.52 3.49
C ALA A 19 -25.60 -21.60 2.40
N GLN A 20 -25.53 -22.87 2.72
CA GLN A 20 -25.19 -23.95 1.79
C GLN A 20 -26.38 -24.69 1.13
N THR A 21 -27.55 -24.08 1.07
CA THR A 21 -28.67 -24.66 0.33
C THR A 21 -29.16 -23.71 -0.73
N ASP A 22 -28.77 -23.94 -1.98
CA ASP A 22 -29.35 -23.61 -3.30
C ASP A 22 -28.30 -23.10 -4.28
N ASP A 23 -28.51 -23.37 -5.59
CA ASP A 23 -27.70 -22.95 -6.75
C ASP A 23 -27.58 -21.39 -6.97
N ALA A 24 -28.10 -20.59 -6.06
CA ALA A 24 -27.92 -19.15 -6.05
C ALA A 24 -26.56 -18.78 -5.40
N ALA A 25 -25.81 -17.87 -6.01
CA ALA A 25 -24.58 -17.36 -5.42
C ALA A 25 -24.82 -16.95 -3.96
N PRO A 26 -23.97 -17.37 -3.00
CA PRO A 26 -24.23 -17.15 -1.59
C PRO A 26 -24.34 -15.64 -1.31
N LEU A 27 -25.40 -15.23 -0.59
CA LEU A 27 -25.61 -13.86 -0.14
C LEU A 27 -24.46 -13.36 0.75
N LEU A 28 -23.75 -14.27 1.40
CA LEU A 28 -22.60 -14.02 2.24
C LEU A 28 -21.47 -14.98 1.86
N SER A 29 -20.31 -14.46 1.58
CA SER A 29 -19.06 -15.19 1.37
C SER A 29 -17.94 -14.52 2.14
N GLY A 30 -16.82 -15.19 2.31
CA GLY A 30 -15.69 -14.57 2.99
C GLY A 30 -14.48 -15.47 3.08
N ASN A 31 -13.47 -14.96 3.76
CA ASN A 31 -12.29 -15.73 4.11
C ASN A 31 -11.85 -15.46 5.55
N LEU A 32 -11.23 -16.46 6.14
CA LEU A 32 -10.54 -16.38 7.42
C LEU A 32 -9.08 -16.70 7.20
N ARG A 33 -8.19 -15.76 7.49
CA ARG A 33 -6.75 -15.91 7.34
C ARG A 33 -6.03 -15.76 8.66
N LEU A 34 -5.25 -16.76 9.01
CA LEU A 34 -4.27 -16.70 10.09
C LEU A 34 -2.87 -16.56 9.49
N GLN A 35 -2.15 -15.53 9.87
CA GLN A 35 -0.78 -15.27 9.48
C GLN A 35 0.11 -15.21 10.72
N TRP A 36 1.26 -15.85 10.65
CA TRP A 36 2.33 -15.73 11.62
C TRP A 36 3.55 -15.09 10.96
N ASP A 37 4.18 -14.15 11.66
CA ASP A 37 5.34 -13.39 11.19
C ASP A 37 6.50 -13.55 12.16
N GLN A 38 7.65 -13.92 11.64
CA GLN A 38 8.92 -13.86 12.32
C GLN A 38 9.75 -12.70 11.76
N ARG A 39 10.22 -11.81 12.64
CA ARG A 39 10.89 -10.59 12.24
C ARG A 39 12.27 -10.48 12.87
N GLN A 40 13.27 -10.19 12.06
CA GLN A 40 14.61 -9.83 12.51
C GLN A 40 14.77 -8.31 12.44
N ALA A 41 15.03 -7.68 13.57
CA ALA A 41 15.33 -6.26 13.64
C ALA A 41 16.58 -5.90 12.82
N SER A 42 16.60 -4.70 12.29
CA SER A 42 17.79 -4.12 11.67
C SER A 42 18.80 -3.73 12.75
N SER A 43 20.08 -3.91 12.46
CA SER A 43 21.19 -3.38 13.28
C SER A 43 21.66 -1.99 12.82
N THR A 44 21.04 -1.46 11.75
CA THR A 44 21.32 -0.15 11.17
C THR A 44 20.04 0.71 11.20
N GLY A 45 20.21 2.00 11.01
CA GLY A 45 19.10 2.94 10.99
C GLY A 45 18.89 3.68 12.31
N PRO A 46 18.03 4.69 12.28
CA PRO A 46 17.87 5.60 13.42
C PRO A 46 17.27 4.91 14.64
N LEU A 47 16.32 3.98 14.48
CA LEU A 47 15.73 3.24 15.59
C LEU A 47 16.74 2.29 16.26
N ALA A 48 17.55 1.59 15.46
CA ALA A 48 18.61 0.74 15.97
C ALA A 48 19.70 1.58 16.71
N ALA A 49 20.02 2.75 16.19
CA ALA A 49 20.96 3.68 16.84
C ALA A 49 20.38 4.26 18.14
N ALA A 50 19.10 4.60 18.15
CA ALA A 50 18.40 5.07 19.35
C ALA A 50 18.41 4.02 20.46
N ASP A 51 18.05 2.78 20.14
CA ASP A 51 18.01 1.67 21.11
C ASP A 51 19.40 1.28 21.61
N LYS A 52 20.44 1.39 20.76
CA LYS A 52 21.82 1.18 21.16
C LYS A 52 22.32 2.24 22.16
N LEU A 53 21.88 3.49 22.02
CA LEU A 53 22.22 4.58 22.94
C LEU A 53 21.48 4.44 24.28
N LEU A 54 20.20 4.14 24.20
CA LEU A 54 19.33 3.97 25.37
C LEU A 54 18.37 2.81 25.09
N PRO A 55 18.65 1.61 25.64
CA PRO A 55 17.78 0.43 25.45
C PRO A 55 16.33 0.71 25.84
N GLY A 56 15.40 0.27 25.01
CA GLY A 56 13.96 0.50 25.17
C GLY A 56 13.42 1.82 24.60
N THR A 57 14.27 2.66 23.99
CA THR A 57 13.81 3.90 23.31
C THR A 57 13.00 3.59 22.05
N ALA A 58 13.38 2.56 21.32
CA ALA A 58 12.67 2.12 20.13
C ALA A 58 12.34 0.63 20.25
N ALA A 59 11.04 0.32 20.18
CA ALA A 59 10.63 -1.09 20.16
C ALA A 59 11.16 -1.76 18.89
N ALA A 60 11.98 -2.79 19.04
CA ALA A 60 12.37 -3.63 17.91
C ALA A 60 11.14 -4.33 17.32
N PRO A 61 11.07 -4.50 15.99
CA PRO A 61 10.02 -5.32 15.38
C PRO A 61 10.11 -6.74 15.95
N GLY A 62 9.10 -7.14 16.70
CA GLY A 62 9.01 -8.50 17.27
C GLY A 62 8.16 -9.42 16.41
N ASP A 63 8.25 -10.71 16.69
CA ASP A 63 7.39 -11.72 16.10
C ASP A 63 5.92 -11.45 16.42
N GLY A 64 5.03 -11.88 15.54
CA GLY A 64 3.61 -11.59 15.70
C GLY A 64 2.71 -12.55 14.94
N ALA A 65 1.42 -12.46 15.24
CA ALA A 65 0.39 -13.15 14.50
C ALA A 65 -0.76 -12.19 14.17
N THR A 66 -1.38 -12.41 13.02
CA THR A 66 -2.52 -11.62 12.56
C THR A 66 -3.65 -12.57 12.15
N LEU A 67 -4.80 -12.40 12.76
CA LEU A 67 -6.05 -13.02 12.33
C LEU A 67 -6.84 -12.00 11.55
N THR A 68 -7.20 -12.31 10.31
CA THR A 68 -8.00 -11.47 9.44
C THR A 68 -9.23 -12.22 8.97
N THR A 69 -10.41 -11.63 9.14
CA THR A 69 -11.66 -12.13 8.56
C THR A 69 -12.14 -11.09 7.55
N GLU A 70 -12.36 -11.50 6.32
CA GLU A 70 -12.94 -10.68 5.26
C GLU A 70 -14.32 -11.25 4.92
N LEU A 71 -15.32 -10.38 4.92
CA LEU A 71 -16.72 -10.73 4.65
C LEU A 71 -17.18 -9.94 3.43
N HIS A 72 -17.90 -10.59 2.54
CA HIS A 72 -18.49 -10.02 1.35
C HIS A 72 -19.96 -10.35 1.29
N SER A 73 -20.77 -9.37 0.97
CA SER A 73 -22.20 -9.55 0.72
C SER A 73 -22.63 -8.67 -0.44
N ARG A 74 -23.53 -9.17 -1.27
CA ARG A 74 -24.08 -8.44 -2.39
C ARG A 74 -25.54 -8.76 -2.59
N GLY A 75 -26.30 -7.80 -3.09
CA GLY A 75 -27.71 -7.93 -3.44
C GLY A 75 -28.03 -7.12 -4.69
N MET A 76 -29.31 -7.03 -5.06
CA MET A 76 -29.75 -6.22 -6.19
C MET A 76 -29.43 -4.74 -5.90
N GLY A 77 -28.46 -4.19 -6.64
CA GLY A 77 -28.08 -2.77 -6.55
C GLY A 77 -27.25 -2.39 -5.33
N TRP A 78 -26.65 -3.34 -4.60
CA TRP A 78 -25.73 -3.00 -3.50
C TRP A 78 -24.62 -4.04 -3.33
N ALA A 79 -23.49 -3.59 -2.78
CA ALA A 79 -22.39 -4.44 -2.36
C ALA A 79 -21.80 -3.95 -1.04
N ALA A 80 -21.40 -4.88 -0.18
CA ALA A 80 -20.72 -4.59 1.07
C ALA A 80 -19.54 -5.54 1.27
N SER A 81 -18.43 -5.02 1.75
CA SER A 81 -17.32 -5.83 2.25
C SER A 81 -16.76 -5.25 3.53
N ALA A 82 -16.35 -6.12 4.45
CA ALA A 82 -15.82 -5.75 5.74
C ALA A 82 -14.59 -6.57 6.10
N THR A 83 -13.63 -5.96 6.81
CA THR A 83 -12.47 -6.64 7.36
C THR A 83 -12.45 -6.48 8.88
N LEU A 84 -12.33 -7.60 9.58
CA LEU A 84 -12.02 -7.69 11.00
C LEU A 84 -10.59 -8.19 11.13
N GLN A 85 -9.75 -7.46 11.84
CA GLN A 85 -8.35 -7.81 12.02
C GLN A 85 -7.97 -7.76 13.50
N GLN A 86 -7.30 -8.81 13.96
CA GLN A 86 -6.67 -8.84 15.28
C GLN A 86 -5.19 -9.14 15.10
N GLN A 87 -4.35 -8.29 15.64
CA GLN A 87 -2.90 -8.40 15.55
C GLN A 87 -2.30 -8.52 16.94
N THR A 88 -1.46 -9.51 17.12
CA THR A 88 -0.58 -9.68 18.27
C THR A 88 0.86 -9.48 17.83
N GLN A 89 1.67 -8.84 18.64
CA GLN A 89 3.10 -8.67 18.41
C GLN A 89 3.82 -8.70 19.75
N GLN A 90 4.97 -9.35 19.81
CA GLN A 90 5.78 -9.43 21.00
C GLN A 90 6.12 -8.02 21.52
N GLY A 91 5.88 -7.76 22.78
CA GLY A 91 6.14 -6.47 23.42
C GLY A 91 5.15 -5.34 23.11
N VAL A 92 4.07 -5.64 22.36
CA VAL A 92 3.05 -4.65 21.99
C VAL A 92 1.67 -5.15 22.41
N PRO A 93 0.78 -4.28 22.95
CA PRO A 93 -0.60 -4.65 23.22
C PRO A 93 -1.33 -5.16 21.98
N VAL A 94 -2.25 -6.12 22.18
CA VAL A 94 -3.11 -6.63 21.10
C VAL A 94 -3.89 -5.49 20.47
N ARG A 95 -3.85 -5.39 19.15
CA ARG A 95 -4.60 -4.41 18.37
C ARG A 95 -5.72 -5.11 17.62
N SER A 96 -6.93 -4.57 17.72
CA SER A 96 -8.08 -5.03 16.95
C SER A 96 -8.60 -3.88 16.10
N ARG A 97 -8.91 -4.15 14.85
CA ARG A 97 -9.48 -3.19 13.91
C ARG A 97 -10.65 -3.83 13.16
N ALA A 98 -11.77 -3.11 13.08
CA ALA A 98 -12.90 -3.46 12.25
C ALA A 98 -13.16 -2.31 11.28
N ARG A 99 -13.42 -2.61 10.02
CA ARG A 99 -13.74 -1.60 9.00
C ARG A 99 -14.65 -2.18 7.93
N PHE A 100 -15.52 -1.35 7.39
CA PHE A 100 -16.12 -1.60 6.09
C PHE A 100 -15.10 -1.20 5.02
N ASN A 101 -14.77 -2.11 4.12
CA ASN A 101 -13.95 -1.80 2.96
C ASN A 101 -14.81 -1.16 1.89
N GLU A 102 -16.00 -1.73 1.63
CA GLU A 102 -17.02 -1.19 0.75
C GLU A 102 -18.39 -1.25 1.41
N LEU A 103 -19.23 -0.28 1.09
CA LEU A 103 -20.66 -0.27 1.34
C LEU A 103 -21.26 0.70 0.32
N VAL A 104 -21.70 0.18 -0.81
CA VAL A 104 -22.10 0.96 -1.98
C VAL A 104 -23.45 0.52 -2.50
N ALA A 105 -24.29 1.48 -2.84
CA ALA A 105 -25.49 1.29 -3.64
C ALA A 105 -25.18 1.68 -5.09
N THR A 106 -25.69 0.90 -6.05
CA THR A 106 -25.49 1.10 -7.48
C THR A 106 -26.85 1.02 -8.18
N HIS A 107 -27.07 1.93 -9.12
CA HIS A 107 -28.27 2.00 -9.96
C HIS A 107 -27.87 2.11 -11.43
N ASP A 108 -28.37 1.19 -12.24
CA ASP A 108 -28.13 1.16 -13.69
C ASP A 108 -29.31 1.83 -14.43
N ALA A 109 -28.97 2.75 -15.33
CA ALA A 109 -29.93 3.51 -16.15
C ALA A 109 -29.46 3.53 -17.62
N GLY A 110 -29.62 2.42 -18.31
CA GLY A 110 -29.15 2.24 -19.66
C GLY A 110 -27.61 2.27 -19.77
N ALA A 111 -27.06 3.20 -20.53
CA ALA A 111 -25.62 3.40 -20.66
C ALA A 111 -24.98 4.05 -19.42
N TRP A 112 -25.78 4.52 -18.46
CA TRP A 112 -25.33 5.16 -17.23
C TRP A 112 -25.41 4.22 -16.05
N GLN A 113 -24.39 4.30 -15.19
CA GLN A 113 -24.39 3.69 -13.87
C GLN A 113 -24.08 4.75 -12.81
N PHE A 114 -24.90 4.77 -11.78
CA PHE A 114 -24.72 5.67 -10.62
C PHE A 114 -24.36 4.87 -9.38
N SER A 115 -23.35 5.31 -8.65
CA SER A 115 -22.93 4.66 -7.39
C SER A 115 -22.84 5.69 -6.26
N ALA A 116 -23.31 5.31 -5.07
CA ALA A 116 -23.21 6.14 -3.87
C ALA A 116 -22.82 5.28 -2.67
N GLY A 117 -21.86 5.73 -1.87
CA GLY A 117 -21.38 5.03 -0.68
C GLY A 117 -19.87 4.90 -0.63
N LYS A 118 -19.38 3.94 0.13
CA LYS A 118 -17.94 3.64 0.23
C LYS A 118 -17.56 2.62 -0.83
N LYS A 119 -16.73 3.01 -1.80
CA LYS A 119 -16.36 2.20 -2.98
C LYS A 119 -14.84 2.18 -3.15
N ILE A 120 -14.29 1.02 -3.52
CA ILE A 120 -12.90 0.91 -3.96
C ILE A 120 -12.86 1.27 -5.46
N VAL A 121 -12.05 2.27 -5.81
CA VAL A 121 -11.91 2.77 -7.17
C VAL A 121 -10.43 2.84 -7.52
N ALA A 122 -9.95 1.84 -8.25
CA ALA A 122 -8.57 1.76 -8.75
C ALA A 122 -8.59 1.83 -10.27
N TRP A 123 -7.96 2.86 -10.85
CA TRP A 123 -8.07 3.15 -12.28
C TRP A 123 -6.77 3.02 -13.06
N ASP A 124 -5.63 3.02 -12.37
CA ASP A 124 -4.32 3.01 -13.03
C ASP A 124 -3.89 1.61 -13.49
N VAL A 125 -3.04 1.57 -14.48
CA VAL A 125 -2.56 0.35 -15.14
C VAL A 125 -1.36 -0.30 -14.45
N GLY A 126 -0.62 0.43 -13.60
CA GLY A 126 0.59 -0.06 -12.94
C GLY A 126 0.32 -1.17 -11.92
N TYR A 127 1.30 -2.05 -11.73
CA TYR A 127 1.25 -3.12 -10.75
C TYR A 127 1.86 -2.70 -9.40
N ALA A 128 3.16 -2.34 -9.37
CA ALA A 128 3.86 -1.99 -8.13
C ALA A 128 3.70 -0.52 -7.75
N PHE A 129 3.45 0.34 -8.70
CA PHE A 129 3.21 1.76 -8.52
C PHE A 129 2.06 2.24 -9.41
N ARG A 130 1.20 3.12 -8.89
CA ARG A 130 -0.02 3.61 -9.57
C ARG A 130 -0.15 5.12 -9.45
N PRO A 131 0.52 5.90 -10.32
CA PRO A 131 0.45 7.36 -10.32
C PRO A 131 -0.99 7.90 -10.40
N ASN A 132 -1.83 7.27 -11.21
CA ASN A 132 -3.18 7.73 -11.53
C ASN A 132 -4.31 7.06 -10.72
N ASP A 133 -4.01 6.43 -9.58
CA ASP A 133 -5.04 6.05 -8.62
C ASP A 133 -5.58 7.31 -7.90
N VAL A 134 -6.22 8.18 -8.67
CA VAL A 134 -6.62 9.52 -8.23
C VAL A 134 -7.75 9.53 -7.19
N VAL A 135 -8.50 8.44 -7.05
CA VAL A 135 -9.56 8.26 -6.04
C VAL A 135 -9.01 7.54 -4.82
N GLN A 136 -8.43 6.36 -5.02
CA GLN A 136 -8.02 5.46 -3.93
C GLN A 136 -6.76 5.92 -3.22
N GLN A 137 -5.74 6.39 -3.94
CA GLN A 137 -4.44 6.82 -3.41
C GLN A 137 -3.81 5.77 -2.48
N GLU A 138 -3.71 4.53 -2.95
CA GLU A 138 -3.28 3.38 -2.18
C GLU A 138 -1.78 3.39 -1.88
N VAL A 139 -1.40 2.93 -0.68
CA VAL A 139 0.01 2.69 -0.29
C VAL A 139 0.25 1.19 -0.18
N ARG A 140 0.90 0.58 -1.18
CA ARG A 140 1.19 -0.86 -1.22
C ARG A 140 2.55 -1.18 -0.59
N ARG A 141 2.57 -1.53 0.69
CA ARG A 141 3.81 -1.95 1.40
C ARG A 141 3.65 -3.27 2.17
N THR A 142 2.58 -4.03 1.92
CA THR A 142 2.28 -5.27 2.65
C THR A 142 2.84 -6.50 1.96
N LEU A 143 3.25 -7.52 2.73
CA LEU A 143 3.72 -8.82 2.21
C LEU A 143 2.58 -9.64 1.60
N ILE A 144 1.41 -9.59 2.21
CA ILE A 144 0.19 -10.21 1.74
C ILE A 144 -0.81 -9.09 1.52
N THR A 145 -1.37 -9.05 0.32
CA THR A 145 -2.39 -8.06 -0.02
C THR A 145 -3.63 -8.27 0.86
N THR A 146 -4.10 -7.21 1.47
CA THR A 146 -5.40 -7.15 2.14
C THR A 146 -6.35 -6.34 1.26
N LEU A 147 -7.66 -6.50 1.47
CA LEU A 147 -8.63 -5.65 0.80
C LEU A 147 -8.37 -4.18 1.13
N ASP A 148 -8.38 -3.37 0.07
CA ASP A 148 -8.26 -1.91 0.20
C ASP A 148 -9.45 -1.35 0.95
N GLU A 149 -9.26 -0.22 1.58
CA GLU A 149 -10.33 0.54 2.21
C GLU A 149 -10.85 1.58 1.23
N GLY A 150 -12.06 1.37 0.67
CA GLY A 150 -12.70 2.27 -0.27
C GLY A 150 -12.90 3.68 0.27
N ARG A 151 -13.25 4.61 -0.60
CA ARG A 151 -13.54 6.00 -0.27
C ARG A 151 -15.05 6.26 -0.34
N PRO A 152 -15.60 7.14 0.53
CA PRO A 152 -16.94 7.68 0.31
C PRO A 152 -16.98 8.40 -1.04
N VAL A 153 -17.91 8.00 -1.91
CA VAL A 153 -18.03 8.57 -3.26
C VAL A 153 -19.49 8.76 -3.66
N LEU A 154 -19.71 9.76 -4.51
CA LEU A 154 -20.83 9.85 -5.43
C LEU A 154 -20.24 9.75 -6.83
N MET A 155 -20.66 8.77 -7.62
CA MET A 155 -20.03 8.43 -8.88
C MET A 155 -21.08 8.24 -9.96
N ALA A 156 -20.81 8.79 -11.15
CA ALA A 156 -21.57 8.57 -12.38
C ALA A 156 -20.63 8.06 -13.45
N GLU A 157 -21.00 6.98 -14.11
CA GLU A 157 -20.23 6.36 -15.17
C GLU A 157 -21.12 6.19 -16.40
N HIS A 158 -20.56 6.48 -17.55
CA HIS A 158 -21.18 6.25 -18.87
C HIS A 158 -20.35 5.25 -19.64
N PHE A 159 -20.99 4.27 -20.23
CA PHE A 159 -20.35 3.20 -20.99
C PHE A 159 -20.86 3.17 -22.41
N ASP A 160 -19.92 3.12 -23.36
CA ASP A 160 -20.15 2.78 -24.76
C ASP A 160 -19.39 1.49 -25.09
N ALA A 161 -19.46 1.05 -26.35
CA ALA A 161 -18.82 -0.20 -26.78
C ALA A 161 -17.28 -0.20 -26.53
N ASP A 162 -16.60 0.91 -26.80
CA ASP A 162 -15.14 1.04 -26.74
C ASP A 162 -14.69 2.20 -25.85
N SER A 163 -15.60 2.84 -25.14
CA SER A 163 -15.27 3.97 -24.28
C SER A 163 -16.03 3.96 -22.96
N ALA A 164 -15.44 4.56 -21.94
CA ALA A 164 -16.11 4.82 -20.68
C ALA A 164 -15.67 6.18 -20.10
N TRP A 165 -16.63 6.87 -19.48
CA TRP A 165 -16.42 8.13 -18.80
C TRP A 165 -16.87 7.98 -17.37
N SER A 166 -16.04 8.41 -16.42
CA SER A 166 -16.36 8.33 -14.99
C SER A 166 -16.14 9.68 -14.33
N TRP A 167 -17.10 10.12 -13.54
CA TRP A 167 -17.02 11.32 -12.69
C TRP A 167 -17.26 10.91 -11.26
N VAL A 168 -16.41 11.36 -10.35
CA VAL A 168 -16.46 10.96 -8.95
C VAL A 168 -16.28 12.17 -8.05
N TRP A 169 -17.22 12.37 -7.15
CA TRP A 169 -17.03 13.24 -6.00
C TRP A 169 -16.55 12.39 -4.83
N VAL A 170 -15.27 12.55 -4.48
CA VAL A 170 -14.58 11.79 -3.43
C VAL A 170 -14.72 12.50 -2.11
N ASN A 171 -15.00 11.76 -1.02
CA ASN A 171 -15.15 12.28 0.34
C ASN A 171 -16.12 13.48 0.44
N PRO A 172 -17.34 13.41 -0.10
CA PRO A 172 -18.25 14.56 -0.22
C PRO A 172 -18.65 15.18 1.11
N THR A 173 -18.56 14.44 2.21
CA THR A 173 -18.96 14.88 3.56
C THR A 173 -17.78 15.36 4.42
N LYS A 174 -16.55 15.37 3.87
CA LYS A 174 -15.37 15.80 4.61
C LYS A 174 -15.13 17.30 4.48
N GLU A 175 -14.47 17.87 5.50
CA GLU A 175 -14.08 19.27 5.50
C GLU A 175 -12.95 19.52 4.49
N ARG A 176 -12.91 20.73 3.91
CA ARG A 176 -11.87 21.13 2.93
C ARG A 176 -10.45 21.12 3.49
N ALA A 177 -10.29 21.25 4.80
CA ALA A 177 -8.98 21.19 5.46
C ALA A 177 -8.41 19.78 5.60
N GLN A 178 -9.17 18.74 5.28
CA GLN A 178 -8.68 17.36 5.32
C GLN A 178 -7.63 17.11 4.24
N THR A 179 -6.62 16.32 4.57
CA THR A 179 -5.46 16.02 3.72
C THR A 179 -5.38 14.53 3.38
N GLY A 180 -4.50 14.20 2.44
CA GLY A 180 -4.23 12.82 2.03
C GLY A 180 -5.49 12.12 1.53
N ALA A 181 -5.68 10.88 1.94
CA ALA A 181 -6.80 10.04 1.51
C ALA A 181 -8.18 10.49 2.00
N GLN A 182 -8.27 11.45 2.93
CA GLN A 182 -9.53 12.03 3.45
C GLN A 182 -9.90 13.35 2.75
N GLU A 183 -9.07 13.84 1.86
CA GLU A 183 -9.30 15.10 1.14
C GLU A 183 -10.57 15.01 0.26
N PRO A 184 -11.50 16.01 0.36
CA PRO A 184 -12.57 16.14 -0.61
C PRO A 184 -12.01 16.48 -2.00
N ALA A 185 -12.50 15.80 -3.04
CA ALA A 185 -12.04 16.06 -4.39
C ALA A 185 -13.09 15.70 -5.45
N LEU A 186 -12.99 16.34 -6.62
CA LEU A 186 -13.63 15.89 -7.84
C LEU A 186 -12.58 15.16 -8.68
N ALA A 187 -12.93 13.98 -9.20
CA ALA A 187 -12.08 13.20 -10.08
C ALA A 187 -12.85 12.78 -11.33
N ALA A 188 -12.13 12.66 -12.43
CA ALA A 188 -12.68 12.17 -13.69
C ALA A 188 -11.71 11.21 -14.36
N ARG A 189 -12.25 10.24 -15.10
CA ARG A 189 -11.52 9.33 -15.97
C ARG A 189 -12.21 9.26 -17.32
N VAL A 190 -11.42 9.20 -18.36
CA VAL A 190 -11.81 8.83 -19.72
C VAL A 190 -11.06 7.56 -20.09
N TYR A 191 -11.76 6.59 -20.59
CA TYR A 191 -11.21 5.35 -21.15
C TYR A 191 -11.60 5.23 -22.61
N GLN A 192 -10.66 4.83 -23.45
CA GLN A 192 -10.90 4.56 -24.87
C GLN A 192 -10.06 3.36 -25.30
N ARG A 193 -10.74 2.35 -25.86
CA ARG A 193 -10.08 1.22 -26.53
C ARG A 193 -9.87 1.53 -28.01
N GLN A 194 -8.67 1.26 -28.51
CA GLN A 194 -8.35 1.38 -29.92
C GLN A 194 -7.45 0.22 -30.36
N GLY A 195 -8.02 -0.76 -31.02
CA GLY A 195 -7.34 -2.00 -31.38
C GLY A 195 -6.89 -2.76 -30.13
N GLY A 196 -5.59 -3.04 -30.00
CA GLY A 196 -4.98 -3.70 -28.86
C GLY A 196 -4.53 -2.74 -27.74
N VAL A 197 -4.86 -1.47 -27.83
CA VAL A 197 -4.43 -0.44 -26.88
C VAL A 197 -5.60 0.12 -26.09
N ASP A 198 -5.50 0.12 -24.78
CA ASP A 198 -6.40 0.78 -23.86
C ASP A 198 -5.77 2.10 -23.40
N TRP A 199 -6.43 3.22 -23.73
CA TRP A 199 -6.00 4.57 -23.36
C TRP A 199 -6.80 5.10 -22.20
N HIS A 200 -6.14 5.79 -21.28
CA HIS A 200 -6.75 6.39 -20.10
C HIS A 200 -6.30 7.85 -19.94
N GLY A 201 -7.27 8.74 -19.70
CA GLY A 201 -7.01 10.10 -19.24
C GLY A 201 -7.60 10.30 -17.86
N PHE A 202 -6.89 11.03 -16.99
CA PHE A 202 -7.29 11.26 -15.60
C PHE A 202 -7.19 12.74 -15.24
N ALA A 203 -8.15 13.20 -14.44
CA ALA A 203 -8.09 14.51 -13.82
C ALA A 203 -8.58 14.43 -12.37
N ARG A 204 -8.03 15.27 -11.49
CA ARG A 204 -8.50 15.44 -10.11
C ARG A 204 -8.36 16.91 -9.70
N LEU A 205 -9.34 17.38 -8.96
CA LEU A 205 -9.34 18.68 -8.30
C LEU A 205 -9.56 18.45 -6.80
N GLY A 206 -8.50 18.46 -6.04
CA GLY A 206 -8.49 18.31 -4.59
C GLY A 206 -8.67 19.65 -3.88
N ALA A 207 -9.36 19.66 -2.75
CA ALA A 207 -9.59 20.87 -1.97
C ALA A 207 -8.30 21.43 -1.35
N HIS A 208 -7.33 20.57 -1.03
CA HIS A 208 -6.04 20.91 -0.44
C HIS A 208 -4.90 20.81 -1.45
N THR A 209 -4.83 19.70 -2.21
CA THR A 209 -3.73 19.44 -3.14
C THR A 209 -3.86 20.18 -4.48
N GLY A 210 -5.03 20.77 -4.77
CA GLY A 210 -5.27 21.46 -6.04
C GLY A 210 -5.49 20.50 -7.20
N SER A 211 -5.11 20.94 -8.40
CA SER A 211 -5.31 20.19 -9.64
C SER A 211 -4.24 19.14 -9.88
N SER A 212 -4.63 18.05 -10.51
CA SER A 212 -3.70 17.09 -11.10
C SER A 212 -4.30 16.50 -12.37
N ALA A 213 -3.45 16.13 -13.32
CA ALA A 213 -3.83 15.49 -14.56
C ALA A 213 -2.81 14.42 -14.93
N GLY A 214 -3.29 13.37 -15.60
CA GLY A 214 -2.44 12.28 -16.01
C GLY A 214 -3.04 11.47 -17.15
N GLY A 215 -2.25 10.54 -17.64
CA GLY A 215 -2.66 9.58 -18.66
C GLY A 215 -1.94 8.26 -18.46
N ALA A 216 -2.54 7.21 -18.97
CA ALA A 216 -1.94 5.90 -19.01
C ALA A 216 -2.37 5.15 -20.28
N PHE A 217 -1.61 4.14 -20.63
CA PHE A 217 -2.03 3.16 -21.62
C PHE A 217 -1.61 1.75 -21.20
N ALA A 218 -2.38 0.75 -21.64
CA ALA A 218 -2.00 -0.65 -21.63
C ALA A 218 -2.12 -1.19 -23.06
N TRP A 219 -1.11 -1.89 -23.54
CA TRP A 219 -1.03 -2.43 -24.90
C TRP A 219 -0.73 -3.91 -24.88
N VAL A 220 -1.68 -4.72 -25.36
CA VAL A 220 -1.46 -6.14 -25.64
C VAL A 220 -0.72 -6.23 -26.97
N ALA A 221 0.62 -6.28 -26.90
CA ALA A 221 1.51 -6.29 -28.07
C ALA A 221 1.53 -7.66 -28.77
N SER A 222 1.30 -8.74 -28.02
CA SER A 222 1.12 -10.11 -28.51
C SER A 222 0.42 -10.95 -27.44
N ASP A 223 0.10 -12.22 -27.76
CA ASP A 223 -0.48 -13.17 -26.80
C ASP A 223 0.40 -13.38 -25.53
N ALA A 224 1.69 -13.12 -25.65
CA ALA A 224 2.66 -13.30 -24.57
C ALA A 224 3.10 -11.98 -23.92
N VAL A 225 2.85 -10.81 -24.51
CA VAL A 225 3.44 -9.53 -24.09
C VAL A 225 2.39 -8.45 -23.93
N GLU A 226 2.32 -7.88 -22.73
CA GLU A 226 1.60 -6.65 -22.43
C GLU A 226 2.60 -5.58 -22.00
N LEU A 227 2.40 -4.35 -22.49
CA LEU A 227 3.19 -3.17 -22.13
C LEU A 227 2.27 -2.11 -21.55
N HIS A 228 2.73 -1.39 -20.55
CA HIS A 228 1.96 -0.31 -19.97
C HIS A 228 2.84 0.88 -19.55
N ALA A 229 2.24 2.05 -19.55
CA ALA A 229 2.85 3.24 -18.98
C ALA A 229 1.79 4.15 -18.36
N SER A 230 2.21 4.93 -17.38
CA SER A 230 1.35 5.85 -16.65
C SER A 230 2.17 7.07 -16.23
N ALA A 231 1.57 8.28 -16.33
CA ALA A 231 2.20 9.50 -15.88
C ALA A 231 1.17 10.45 -15.28
N ARG A 232 1.56 11.21 -14.26
CA ARG A 232 0.71 12.19 -13.58
C ARG A 232 1.53 13.42 -13.18
N TRP A 233 0.98 14.58 -13.45
CA TRP A 233 1.38 15.86 -12.90
C TRP A 233 0.44 16.26 -11.77
N LEU A 234 0.98 16.81 -10.67
CA LEU A 234 0.23 17.33 -9.53
C LEU A 234 0.59 18.80 -9.31
N GLU A 235 -0.39 19.64 -9.01
CA GLU A 235 -0.13 21.02 -8.59
C GLU A 235 0.60 21.03 -7.25
N ARG A 236 0.13 20.24 -6.29
CA ARG A 236 0.73 20.09 -4.96
C ARG A 236 0.62 18.65 -4.48
N ALA A 237 1.54 18.23 -3.62
CA ALA A 237 1.48 16.99 -2.89
C ALA A 237 1.92 17.17 -1.44
N ASP A 238 1.25 16.46 -0.52
CA ASP A 238 1.66 16.42 0.88
C ASP A 238 3.00 15.70 1.04
N SER A 239 3.82 16.19 1.93
CA SER A 239 5.12 15.61 2.27
C SER A 239 5.47 15.95 3.72
N LEU A 240 6.61 15.46 4.19
CA LEU A 240 7.20 15.81 5.48
C LEU A 240 8.55 16.51 5.26
N ALA A 241 8.83 17.52 6.07
CA ALA A 241 10.12 18.15 6.13
C ALA A 241 10.59 18.31 7.57
N ILE A 242 11.89 18.21 7.75
CA ILE A 242 12.50 18.54 9.03
C ILE A 242 12.69 20.06 9.13
N SER A 243 12.39 20.63 10.29
CA SER A 243 12.62 22.06 10.51
C SER A 243 14.09 22.41 10.27
N PRO A 244 14.40 23.47 9.49
CA PRO A 244 15.77 23.95 9.30
C PRO A 244 16.47 24.33 10.61
N LEU A 245 15.70 24.69 11.65
CA LEU A 245 16.22 25.01 13.00
C LEU A 245 16.63 23.78 13.80
N ALA A 246 16.28 22.58 13.35
CA ALA A 246 16.61 21.32 14.02
C ALA A 246 18.06 20.87 13.71
N THR A 247 19.06 21.74 13.94
CA THR A 247 20.48 21.45 13.68
C THR A 247 21.15 20.61 14.79
N GLY A 248 20.59 20.62 15.99
CA GLY A 248 21.06 19.85 17.15
C GLY A 248 19.95 19.03 17.79
N LEU A 249 20.03 18.87 19.11
CA LEU A 249 18.97 18.25 19.92
C LEU A 249 17.77 19.19 19.98
N VAL A 250 16.59 18.64 19.82
CA VAL A 250 15.30 19.33 19.95
C VAL A 250 14.44 18.61 20.99
N HIS A 251 13.47 19.33 21.56
CA HIS A 251 12.60 18.83 22.64
C HIS A 251 11.27 18.27 22.12
N THR A 252 10.95 18.52 20.86
CA THR A 252 9.74 18.06 20.18
C THR A 252 10.11 17.45 18.85
N ASP A 253 9.22 16.63 18.29
CA ASP A 253 9.40 16.08 16.96
C ASP A 253 9.66 17.19 15.93
N PRO A 254 10.81 17.14 15.22
CA PRO A 254 11.18 18.17 14.25
C PRO A 254 10.50 18.01 12.88
N TRP A 255 9.80 16.92 12.66
CA TRP A 255 9.10 16.70 11.39
C TRP A 255 7.78 17.46 11.36
N ALA A 256 7.54 18.15 10.27
CA ALA A 256 6.31 18.90 10.03
C ALA A 256 5.75 18.58 8.65
N ALA A 257 4.43 18.59 8.55
CA ALA A 257 3.74 18.52 7.27
C ALA A 257 4.16 19.72 6.39
N THR A 258 4.45 19.44 5.14
CA THR A 258 4.79 20.43 4.12
C THR A 258 4.15 20.06 2.81
N SER A 259 4.19 20.98 1.84
CA SER A 259 3.67 20.75 0.50
C SER A 259 4.79 20.87 -0.53
N LEU A 260 4.83 19.94 -1.46
CA LEU A 260 5.68 19.95 -2.65
C LEU A 260 4.92 20.59 -3.80
N ALA A 261 5.55 21.53 -4.49
CA ALA A 261 4.99 22.16 -5.70
C ALA A 261 5.37 21.37 -6.96
N HIS A 262 4.38 21.15 -7.79
CA HIS A 262 4.48 20.56 -9.13
C HIS A 262 5.26 19.24 -9.24
N PRO A 263 5.07 18.25 -8.31
CA PRO A 263 5.73 16.97 -8.48
C PRO A 263 5.11 16.20 -9.66
N VAL A 264 5.96 15.39 -10.31
CA VAL A 264 5.57 14.50 -11.41
C VAL A 264 5.81 13.06 -10.97
N GLN A 265 4.91 12.19 -11.31
CA GLN A 265 5.00 10.74 -11.16
C GLN A 265 4.94 10.09 -12.53
N ALA A 266 5.73 9.05 -12.77
CA ALA A 266 5.72 8.31 -14.03
C ALA A 266 6.09 6.85 -13.80
N LEU A 267 5.52 5.97 -14.60
CA LEU A 267 5.77 4.53 -14.60
C LEU A 267 5.82 4.03 -16.05
N ILE A 268 6.68 3.09 -16.31
CA ILE A 268 6.70 2.26 -17.51
C ILE A 268 6.98 0.82 -17.09
N GLY A 269 6.30 -0.13 -17.74
CA GLY A 269 6.47 -1.53 -17.43
C GLY A 269 5.89 -2.44 -18.50
N GLY A 270 5.96 -3.73 -18.23
CA GLY A 270 5.35 -4.75 -19.05
C GLY A 270 5.42 -6.13 -18.42
N THR A 271 4.58 -6.99 -18.91
CA THR A 271 4.47 -8.39 -18.51
C THR A 271 4.72 -9.28 -19.72
N TRP A 272 5.57 -10.27 -19.55
CA TRP A 272 5.76 -11.36 -20.49
C TRP A 272 5.37 -12.68 -19.82
N THR A 273 4.56 -13.48 -20.50
CA THR A 273 4.13 -14.80 -20.03
C THR A 273 4.34 -15.84 -21.12
N ASN A 274 5.03 -16.94 -20.80
CA ASN A 274 5.23 -18.02 -21.76
C ASN A 274 4.15 -19.10 -21.68
N GLU A 275 4.20 -20.08 -22.61
CA GLU A 275 3.26 -21.21 -22.67
C GLU A 275 3.23 -22.07 -21.40
N ASN A 276 4.35 -22.13 -20.65
CA ASN A 276 4.44 -22.85 -19.38
C ASN A 276 3.98 -22.00 -18.18
N GLN A 277 3.27 -20.90 -18.41
CA GLN A 277 2.73 -19.99 -17.40
C GLN A 277 3.80 -19.37 -16.48
N LEU A 278 5.05 -19.29 -16.95
CA LEU A 278 6.05 -18.44 -16.34
C LEU A 278 5.78 -16.99 -16.75
N SER A 279 5.51 -16.13 -15.78
CA SER A 279 5.27 -14.72 -15.98
C SER A 279 6.40 -13.89 -15.40
N VAL A 280 6.86 -12.93 -16.19
CA VAL A 280 7.88 -11.93 -15.82
C VAL A 280 7.25 -10.55 -15.95
N LEU A 281 7.11 -9.84 -14.84
CA LEU A 281 6.68 -8.45 -14.81
C LEU A 281 7.89 -7.58 -14.44
N ALA A 282 8.14 -6.53 -15.23
CA ALA A 282 9.16 -5.54 -14.96
C ALA A 282 8.56 -4.13 -15.01
N GLU A 283 8.84 -3.32 -14.00
CA GLU A 283 8.41 -1.92 -13.92
C GLU A 283 9.56 -1.01 -13.48
N ALA A 284 9.60 0.18 -14.07
CA ALA A 284 10.47 1.28 -13.63
C ALA A 284 9.60 2.51 -13.38
N TRP A 285 9.83 3.20 -12.25
CA TRP A 285 9.07 4.41 -11.96
C TRP A 285 9.86 5.51 -11.29
N TRP A 286 9.34 6.72 -11.48
CA TRP A 286 9.74 7.93 -10.80
C TRP A 286 8.58 8.46 -9.96
N ASP A 287 8.84 8.72 -8.68
CA ASP A 287 7.90 9.34 -7.76
C ASP A 287 8.47 10.68 -7.25
N GLY A 288 8.04 11.77 -7.87
CA GLY A 288 8.46 13.13 -7.49
C GLY A 288 7.95 13.57 -6.11
N THR A 289 6.98 12.83 -5.50
CA THR A 289 6.48 13.11 -4.14
C THR A 289 7.38 12.54 -3.05
N ALA A 290 8.25 11.57 -3.37
CA ALA A 290 9.21 11.00 -2.44
C ALA A 290 10.33 12.00 -2.09
N LEU A 291 10.95 11.81 -0.92
CA LEU A 291 12.08 12.61 -0.50
C LEU A 291 13.21 12.54 -1.53
N SER A 292 13.81 13.70 -1.83
CA SER A 292 14.94 13.82 -2.76
C SER A 292 16.22 13.21 -2.18
N ASP A 293 17.19 12.95 -3.05
CA ASP A 293 18.52 12.45 -2.64
C ASP A 293 19.22 13.43 -1.68
N ARG A 294 19.02 14.73 -1.90
CA ARG A 294 19.53 15.78 -0.99
C ARG A 294 18.91 15.69 0.39
N GLN A 295 17.60 15.46 0.49
CA GLN A 295 16.90 15.29 1.78
C GLN A 295 17.36 14.01 2.50
N TRP A 296 17.53 12.89 1.78
CA TRP A 296 18.06 11.67 2.36
C TRP A 296 19.52 11.82 2.81
N THR A 297 20.36 12.56 2.08
CA THR A 297 21.74 12.86 2.50
C THR A 297 21.76 13.70 3.77
N ALA A 298 20.94 14.75 3.84
CA ALA A 298 20.81 15.59 5.04
C ALA A 298 20.29 14.79 6.24
N TRP A 299 19.30 13.92 6.03
CA TRP A 299 18.79 13.00 7.04
C TRP A 299 19.88 12.04 7.58
N GLY A 300 20.67 11.43 6.69
CA GLY A 300 21.77 10.56 7.09
C GLY A 300 22.87 11.30 7.86
N THR A 301 23.22 12.52 7.44
CA THR A 301 24.16 13.40 8.16
C THR A 301 23.66 13.73 9.55
N ARG A 302 22.37 14.10 9.69
CA ARG A 302 21.75 14.36 10.97
C ARG A 302 21.81 13.14 11.90
N ASN A 303 21.47 11.95 11.40
CA ASN A 303 21.54 10.71 12.17
C ASN A 303 22.95 10.44 12.70
N ALA A 304 23.97 10.68 11.86
CA ALA A 304 25.36 10.51 12.25
C ALA A 304 25.77 11.53 13.35
N VAL A 305 25.30 12.77 13.26
CA VAL A 305 25.55 13.81 14.29
C VAL A 305 24.87 13.38 15.60
N LEU A 306 23.57 13.07 15.59
CA LEU A 306 22.80 12.67 16.77
C LEU A 306 23.43 11.47 17.50
N THR A 307 23.94 10.49 16.75
CA THR A 307 24.61 9.31 17.33
C THR A 307 25.91 9.67 18.08
N ARG A 308 26.60 10.73 17.67
CA ARG A 308 27.89 11.17 18.28
C ARG A 308 27.73 12.12 19.45
N LEU A 309 26.62 12.85 19.55
CA LEU A 309 26.39 13.89 20.56
C LEU A 309 26.59 13.41 22.00
N PRO A 310 26.18 12.20 22.43
CA PRO A 310 26.44 11.72 23.78
C PRO A 310 27.93 11.62 24.13
N GLY A 311 28.79 11.23 23.19
CA GLY A 311 30.23 11.22 23.34
C GLY A 311 30.86 12.62 23.49
N LEU A 312 30.11 13.67 23.20
CA LEU A 312 30.48 15.09 23.37
C LEU A 312 29.80 15.74 24.60
N GLY A 313 29.19 14.91 25.48
CA GLY A 313 28.57 15.38 26.72
C GLY A 313 27.07 15.71 26.61
N ALA A 314 26.43 15.44 25.48
CA ALA A 314 24.97 15.66 25.36
C ALA A 314 24.18 14.57 26.12
N PRO A 315 22.95 14.88 26.62
CA PRO A 315 22.11 13.91 27.31
C PRO A 315 21.75 12.72 26.40
N VAL A 316 22.05 11.49 26.84
CA VAL A 316 21.82 10.25 26.08
C VAL A 316 20.35 10.09 25.70
N ALA A 317 19.43 10.30 26.63
CA ALA A 317 17.99 10.16 26.41
C ALA A 317 17.48 11.14 25.34
N ALA A 318 17.98 12.38 25.34
CA ALA A 318 17.62 13.37 24.34
C ALA A 318 18.13 12.97 22.95
N ALA A 319 19.37 12.48 22.84
CA ALA A 319 19.94 12.01 21.58
C ALA A 319 19.18 10.78 21.04
N ALA A 320 18.87 9.81 21.90
CA ALA A 320 18.11 8.62 21.54
C ALA A 320 16.67 8.98 21.07
N GLY A 321 15.96 9.87 21.77
CA GLY A 321 14.64 10.35 21.37
C GLY A 321 14.66 11.08 20.01
N ASN A 322 15.66 11.95 19.80
CA ASN A 322 15.83 12.63 18.51
C ASN A 322 16.13 11.64 17.37
N LEU A 323 16.89 10.58 17.61
CA LEU A 323 17.10 9.52 16.63
C LEU A 323 15.81 8.75 16.33
N ALA A 324 14.98 8.46 17.34
CA ALA A 324 13.71 7.78 17.14
C ALA A 324 12.78 8.56 16.22
N TRP A 325 12.66 9.88 16.35
CA TRP A 325 11.89 10.75 15.45
C TRP A 325 12.38 10.71 14.00
N GLN A 326 13.66 10.37 13.74
CA GLN A 326 14.15 10.28 12.37
C GLN A 326 13.47 9.16 11.55
N ALA A 327 12.80 8.21 12.19
CA ALA A 327 12.04 7.17 11.51
C ALA A 327 10.79 7.72 10.79
N ASP A 328 10.31 8.91 11.12
CA ASP A 328 9.14 9.54 10.46
C ASP A 328 9.42 9.86 9.00
N ALA A 329 10.69 10.02 8.61
CA ALA A 329 11.10 10.12 7.21
C ALA A 329 10.57 8.96 6.33
N PHE A 330 10.42 7.77 6.91
CA PHE A 330 9.91 6.60 6.17
C PHE A 330 8.42 6.70 5.83
N ASN A 331 7.69 7.64 6.43
CA ASN A 331 6.27 7.90 6.21
C ASN A 331 6.01 9.14 5.34
N ALA A 332 7.07 9.81 4.85
CA ALA A 332 6.93 11.06 4.10
C ALA A 332 6.24 10.88 2.73
N SER A 333 6.30 9.69 2.14
CA SER A 333 5.67 9.35 0.85
C SER A 333 5.42 7.84 0.76
N SER A 334 4.63 7.45 -0.25
CA SER A 334 4.41 6.05 -0.61
C SER A 334 5.69 5.32 -0.99
N ASN A 335 6.63 6.00 -1.64
CA ASN A 335 7.93 5.48 -2.02
C ASN A 335 9.03 6.11 -1.16
N LEU A 336 10.02 5.31 -0.76
CA LEU A 336 11.17 5.80 -0.02
C LEU A 336 12.12 6.62 -0.92
N ARG A 337 12.27 6.20 -2.18
CA ARG A 337 13.15 6.87 -3.17
C ARG A 337 12.34 7.24 -4.40
N ARG A 338 12.80 8.28 -5.12
CA ARG A 338 12.13 8.74 -6.33
C ARG A 338 12.24 7.74 -7.47
N SER A 339 13.43 7.14 -7.69
CA SER A 339 13.67 6.15 -8.74
C SER A 339 13.61 4.74 -8.18
N ASN A 340 12.87 3.86 -8.81
CA ASN A 340 12.70 2.48 -8.42
C ASN A 340 12.60 1.58 -9.65
N LEU A 341 13.16 0.38 -9.54
CA LEU A 341 13.01 -0.70 -10.51
C LEU A 341 12.42 -1.91 -9.78
N TYR A 342 11.43 -2.53 -10.38
CA TYR A 342 10.76 -3.71 -9.84
C TYR A 342 10.77 -4.83 -10.86
N LEU A 343 11.06 -6.04 -10.39
CA LEU A 343 10.99 -7.27 -11.15
C LEU A 343 10.20 -8.29 -10.34
N ARG A 344 9.23 -8.94 -10.96
CA ARG A 344 8.50 -10.07 -10.40
C ARG A 344 8.56 -11.25 -11.35
N LEU A 345 8.88 -12.42 -10.81
CA LEU A 345 8.80 -13.70 -11.47
C LEU A 345 7.73 -14.53 -10.77
N THR A 346 6.80 -15.09 -11.51
CA THR A 346 5.79 -16.03 -10.99
C THR A 346 5.62 -17.17 -11.96
N GLN A 347 5.36 -18.36 -11.45
CA GLN A 347 4.99 -19.48 -12.28
C GLN A 347 3.74 -20.15 -11.69
N ASP A 348 2.77 -20.46 -12.53
CA ASP A 348 1.62 -21.27 -12.12
C ASP A 348 1.92 -22.74 -12.37
N LEU A 349 1.90 -23.54 -11.32
CA LEU A 349 2.16 -25.00 -11.33
C LEU A 349 0.93 -25.69 -10.72
N ASP A 350 -0.24 -25.51 -11.32
CA ASP A 350 -1.53 -25.99 -10.85
C ASP A 350 -1.83 -25.54 -9.41
N ALA A 351 -1.62 -26.44 -8.43
CA ALA A 351 -1.85 -26.14 -7.02
C ALA A 351 -0.76 -25.23 -6.40
N TRP A 352 0.40 -25.06 -7.05
CA TRP A 352 1.52 -24.31 -6.49
C TRP A 352 1.86 -23.10 -7.32
N GLN A 353 2.15 -21.99 -6.66
CA GLN A 353 2.58 -20.76 -7.31
C GLN A 353 3.78 -20.16 -6.58
N PRO A 354 5.02 -20.44 -7.02
CA PRO A 354 6.20 -19.74 -6.56
C PRO A 354 6.22 -18.31 -7.11
N ALA A 355 6.74 -17.38 -6.30
CA ALA A 355 6.95 -15.98 -6.67
C ALA A 355 8.28 -15.46 -6.14
N LEU A 356 8.96 -14.63 -6.93
CA LEU A 356 10.17 -13.92 -6.56
C LEU A 356 10.03 -12.46 -6.95
N ASP A 357 10.20 -11.55 -5.99
CA ASP A 357 10.11 -10.10 -6.20
C ASP A 357 11.44 -9.43 -5.85
N LEU A 358 11.88 -8.50 -6.70
CA LEU A 358 13.03 -7.63 -6.46
C LEU A 358 12.61 -6.18 -6.66
N LEU A 359 12.69 -5.37 -5.61
CA LEU A 359 12.68 -3.91 -5.70
C LEU A 359 14.12 -3.41 -5.56
N TYR A 360 14.60 -2.61 -6.52
CA TYR A 360 15.90 -2.00 -6.53
C TYR A 360 15.80 -0.49 -6.60
N GLN A 361 16.57 0.21 -5.77
CA GLN A 361 16.63 1.68 -5.70
C GLN A 361 17.98 2.16 -6.25
N PRO A 362 18.05 2.62 -7.52
CA PRO A 362 19.32 2.98 -8.17
C PRO A 362 20.11 4.07 -7.44
N ALA A 363 19.40 5.00 -6.79
CA ALA A 363 20.00 6.18 -6.16
C ALA A 363 20.96 5.85 -4.98
N ASP A 364 20.78 4.71 -4.31
CA ASP A 364 21.64 4.28 -3.18
C ASP A 364 22.00 2.78 -3.19
N GLY A 365 21.58 2.06 -4.22
CA GLY A 365 21.81 0.63 -4.34
C GLY A 365 21.02 -0.25 -3.35
N GLY A 366 20.01 0.34 -2.68
CA GLY A 366 19.09 -0.37 -1.81
C GLY A 366 18.26 -1.38 -2.59
N ARG A 367 18.03 -2.55 -2.01
CA ARG A 367 17.22 -3.61 -2.61
C ARG A 367 16.35 -4.32 -1.58
N LEU A 368 15.17 -4.74 -2.00
CA LEU A 368 14.25 -5.57 -1.24
C LEU A 368 13.96 -6.82 -2.06
N LEU A 369 14.33 -7.97 -1.54
CA LEU A 369 14.08 -9.27 -2.15
C LEU A 369 12.98 -9.98 -1.36
N SER A 370 11.97 -10.51 -2.06
CA SER A 370 10.92 -11.35 -1.48
C SER A 370 10.81 -12.65 -2.28
N ALA A 371 10.68 -13.77 -1.59
CA ALA A 371 10.38 -15.06 -2.17
C ALA A 371 9.16 -15.64 -1.45
N ALA A 372 8.21 -16.18 -2.18
CA ALA A 372 6.99 -16.75 -1.64
C ALA A 372 6.58 -18.00 -2.41
N LEU A 373 5.89 -18.89 -1.72
CA LEU A 373 5.24 -20.05 -2.30
C LEU A 373 3.79 -20.07 -1.82
N LEU A 374 2.86 -20.07 -2.76
CA LEU A 374 1.43 -20.22 -2.52
C LEU A 374 1.00 -21.63 -2.94
N TRP A 375 0.30 -22.33 -2.06
CA TRP A 375 -0.46 -23.51 -2.37
C TRP A 375 -1.95 -23.19 -2.42
N LYS A 376 -2.64 -23.63 -3.47
CA LYS A 376 -4.07 -23.39 -3.73
C LYS A 376 -4.82 -24.73 -3.67
N GLY A 377 -5.76 -24.87 -2.76
CA GLY A 377 -6.77 -25.91 -2.74
C GLY A 377 -8.16 -25.31 -2.93
N ASP A 378 -9.20 -26.11 -2.93
CA ASP A 378 -10.58 -25.68 -3.23
C ASP A 378 -11.10 -24.59 -2.29
N ARG A 379 -10.94 -24.79 -0.98
CA ARG A 379 -11.37 -23.84 0.07
C ARG A 379 -10.24 -23.39 0.98
N MET A 380 -9.07 -23.98 0.83
CA MET A 380 -7.91 -23.69 1.66
C MET A 380 -6.74 -23.23 0.82
N GLN A 381 -6.05 -22.22 1.29
CA GLN A 381 -4.79 -21.77 0.71
C GLN A 381 -3.74 -21.70 1.81
N ALA A 382 -2.51 -22.07 1.49
CA ALA A 382 -1.36 -21.90 2.38
C ALA A 382 -0.30 -21.10 1.66
N GLN A 383 0.25 -20.09 2.30
CA GLN A 383 1.31 -19.26 1.75
C GLN A 383 2.45 -19.12 2.75
N GLY A 384 3.67 -19.34 2.29
CA GLY A 384 4.86 -19.06 3.06
C GLY A 384 5.82 -18.18 2.26
N GLY A 385 6.59 -17.34 2.96
CA GLY A 385 7.55 -16.50 2.26
C GLY A 385 8.53 -15.81 3.18
N VAL A 386 9.55 -15.24 2.54
CA VAL A 386 10.62 -14.49 3.20
C VAL A 386 10.84 -13.17 2.45
N ARG A 387 11.18 -12.12 3.21
CA ARG A 387 11.56 -10.82 2.69
C ARG A 387 12.84 -10.36 3.36
N THR A 388 13.77 -9.80 2.60
CA THR A 388 15.04 -9.27 3.15
C THR A 388 15.46 -8.01 2.44
N THR A 389 15.97 -7.04 3.20
CA THR A 389 16.61 -5.84 2.65
C THR A 389 18.09 -6.08 2.39
N GLY A 390 18.65 -5.47 1.34
CA GLY A 390 20.04 -5.58 0.90
C GLY A 390 20.59 -4.25 0.39
N GLY A 391 21.92 -4.20 0.17
CA GLY A 391 22.60 -3.03 -0.36
C GLY A 391 23.65 -2.44 0.58
N PRO A 392 24.22 -1.27 0.23
CA PRO A 392 25.13 -0.52 1.09
C PRO A 392 24.50 -0.22 2.45
N ARG A 393 25.30 -0.15 3.50
CA ARG A 393 24.79 0.09 4.87
C ARG A 393 24.01 1.40 5.02
N ASN A 394 24.32 2.40 4.23
CA ASN A 394 23.67 3.71 4.22
C ASN A 394 22.46 3.79 3.27
N ALA A 395 22.17 2.74 2.50
CA ALA A 395 20.97 2.70 1.68
C ALA A 395 19.71 2.80 2.54
N VAL A 396 18.69 3.54 2.07
CA VAL A 396 17.48 3.84 2.85
C VAL A 396 16.72 2.57 3.23
N LEU A 397 16.63 1.58 2.34
CA LEU A 397 16.02 0.28 2.64
C LEU A 397 16.75 -0.47 3.77
N MET A 398 18.07 -0.26 3.90
CA MET A 398 18.86 -0.86 4.98
C MET A 398 18.65 -0.19 6.34
N GLN A 399 18.12 1.03 6.35
CA GLN A 399 17.83 1.81 7.57
C GLN A 399 16.44 1.52 8.14
N LEU A 400 15.62 0.72 7.46
CA LEU A 400 14.30 0.32 7.93
C LEU A 400 14.40 -0.54 9.21
N PRO A 401 13.37 -0.51 10.09
CA PRO A 401 13.39 -1.22 11.36
C PRO A 401 13.55 -2.73 11.23
N THR A 402 12.96 -3.32 10.18
CA THR A 402 13.00 -4.77 9.93
C THR A 402 13.99 -5.10 8.83
N ARG A 403 14.97 -5.96 9.14
CA ARG A 403 15.99 -6.45 8.21
C ARG A 403 15.49 -7.63 7.40
N ARG A 404 14.85 -8.59 8.07
CA ARG A 404 14.27 -9.79 7.47
C ARG A 404 12.92 -10.06 8.08
N GLN A 405 12.06 -10.63 7.28
CA GLN A 405 10.74 -11.13 7.73
C GLN A 405 10.47 -12.44 7.03
N ALA A 406 10.10 -13.47 7.80
CA ALA A 406 9.51 -14.70 7.30
C ALA A 406 8.05 -14.72 7.74
N TYR A 407 7.18 -15.33 6.93
CA TYR A 407 5.78 -15.47 7.28
C TYR A 407 5.22 -16.80 6.80
N LEU A 408 4.19 -17.27 7.50
CA LEU A 408 3.34 -18.38 7.11
C LEU A 408 1.89 -17.95 7.28
N ALA A 409 1.05 -18.19 6.29
CA ALA A 409 -0.37 -17.88 6.34
C ALA A 409 -1.21 -19.04 5.83
N GLY A 410 -2.31 -19.30 6.52
CA GLY A 410 -3.38 -20.18 6.08
C GLY A 410 -4.66 -19.37 5.88
N THR A 411 -5.35 -19.58 4.76
CA THR A 411 -6.61 -18.93 4.44
C THR A 411 -7.67 -19.96 4.16
N TRP A 412 -8.82 -19.86 4.80
CA TRP A 412 -10.01 -20.65 4.55
C TRP A 412 -11.11 -19.78 3.95
N THR A 413 -11.68 -20.22 2.83
CA THR A 413 -12.74 -19.52 2.09
C THR A 413 -14.08 -20.27 2.28
N PHE A 414 -15.15 -19.55 2.52
CA PHE A 414 -16.50 -20.05 2.76
C PHE A 414 -17.58 -19.24 2.03
#